data_b0dcaf831cf479059d65c9c3b0168fb6
#
_entry.id   b0dcaf831cf479059d65c9c3b0168fb6
#
_cell.length_a   1.000
_cell.length_b   1.000
_cell.length_c   1.000
_cell.angle_alpha   90.00
_cell.angle_beta   90.00
_cell.angle_gamma   90.00
#
_symmetry.space_group_name_H-M   'P 1'
#
loop_
_entity.id
_entity.type
_entity.pdbx_description
1 polymer ?
#
loop_
_entity_poly.entity_id
_entity_poly.type
_entity_poly.pdbx_seq_one_letter_code
_entity_poly.pdbx_strand_id
1 'polypeptide(L)'
;MRRILAFVLVLIALAASAVLAQQTYTHDNVEYTFEIPSPAWRTILEPDAAHEHPEFVYGDRLDGYLTIRKEVVDAGTTPAELARRDQDLKLRFLPGFVDGKQEAFNGRLDGVTMSYEFVRTGKPMLGRTYYLQADNRTIYALRFTGLRDKLARIRNQTDLIARTFKLK
;
A
#
# COMPACT_ATOMS: atom_id res chain seq x y z
N MET A 1 52.62 1.16 -14.18
CA MET A 1 51.36 0.84 -14.88
C MET A 1 50.56 -0.32 -14.23
N ARG A 2 51.14 -1.44 -13.83
CA ARG A 2 50.44 -2.58 -13.21
C ARG A 2 49.70 -2.27 -11.91
N ARG A 3 50.19 -1.33 -11.09
CA ARG A 3 49.55 -0.96 -9.79
C ARG A 3 48.33 -0.05 -9.95
N ILE A 4 48.26 0.74 -11.01
CA ILE A 4 47.11 1.62 -11.30
C ILE A 4 45.93 0.80 -11.84
N LEU A 5 46.18 -0.23 -12.64
CA LEU A 5 45.09 -1.14 -13.11
C LEU A 5 44.41 -1.92 -11.98
N ALA A 6 45.18 -2.32 -10.98
CA ALA A 6 44.61 -3.05 -9.81
C ALA A 6 43.68 -2.15 -8.98
N PHE A 7 43.97 -0.85 -8.82
CA PHE A 7 43.14 0.12 -8.10
C PHE A 7 41.83 0.42 -8.83
N VAL A 8 41.84 0.51 -10.15
CA VAL A 8 40.66 0.76 -10.97
C VAL A 8 39.68 -0.43 -10.91
N LEU A 9 40.21 -1.67 -10.95
CA LEU A 9 39.38 -2.89 -10.80
C LEU A 9 38.70 -3.02 -9.43
N VAL A 10 39.37 -2.60 -8.36
CA VAL A 10 38.79 -2.61 -7.00
C VAL A 10 37.72 -1.54 -6.85
N LEU A 11 37.87 -0.36 -7.47
CA LEU A 11 36.83 0.69 -7.43
C LEU A 11 35.57 0.30 -8.23
N ILE A 12 35.70 -0.45 -9.31
CA ILE A 12 34.55 -0.94 -10.10
C ILE A 12 33.79 -2.04 -9.35
N ALA A 13 34.48 -2.87 -8.56
CA ALA A 13 33.84 -3.90 -7.75
C ALA A 13 33.03 -3.34 -6.56
N LEU A 14 33.38 -2.15 -6.05
CA LEU A 14 32.66 -1.47 -4.96
C LEU A 14 31.40 -0.71 -5.44
N ALA A 15 31.26 -0.50 -6.74
CA ALA A 15 30.08 0.16 -7.34
C ALA A 15 28.93 -0.84 -7.67
N ALA A 16 29.06 -2.11 -7.32
CA ALA A 16 27.94 -3.04 -7.28
C ALA A 16 27.06 -2.70 -6.06
N SER A 17 26.43 -1.52 -6.10
CA SER A 17 25.35 -1.15 -5.20
C SER A 17 24.33 -2.27 -5.28
N ALA A 18 24.05 -2.90 -4.14
CA ALA A 18 22.96 -3.85 -4.02
C ALA A 18 21.68 -3.14 -4.51
N VAL A 19 21.30 -3.37 -5.74
CA VAL A 19 19.94 -3.13 -6.20
C VAL A 19 19.10 -4.03 -5.32
N LEU A 20 18.52 -3.46 -4.27
CA LEU A 20 17.50 -4.14 -3.48
C LEU A 20 16.42 -4.53 -4.50
N ALA A 21 16.42 -5.79 -4.89
CA ALA A 21 15.46 -6.30 -5.85
C ALA A 21 14.08 -6.06 -5.26
N GLN A 22 13.32 -5.15 -5.85
CA GLN A 22 11.92 -4.95 -5.53
C GLN A 22 11.22 -6.26 -5.82
N GLN A 23 10.65 -6.87 -4.79
CA GLN A 23 9.95 -8.13 -4.93
C GLN A 23 8.54 -7.84 -5.44
N THR A 24 8.14 -8.48 -6.55
CA THR A 24 6.75 -8.41 -7.03
C THR A 24 5.91 -9.44 -6.27
N TYR A 25 4.84 -8.99 -5.63
CA TYR A 25 3.82 -9.88 -5.11
C TYR A 25 2.93 -10.37 -6.26
N THR A 26 2.76 -11.67 -6.34
CA THR A 26 1.79 -12.36 -7.21
C THR A 26 1.35 -13.65 -6.53
N HIS A 27 0.07 -14.02 -6.68
CA HIS A 27 -0.48 -15.26 -6.13
C HIS A 27 -1.64 -15.72 -7.03
N ASP A 28 -1.77 -17.03 -7.27
CA ASP A 28 -2.73 -17.57 -8.24
C ASP A 28 -4.20 -17.26 -7.90
N ASN A 29 -4.51 -17.15 -6.61
CA ASN A 29 -5.87 -16.87 -6.13
C ASN A 29 -6.26 -15.38 -6.18
N VAL A 30 -5.39 -14.47 -6.65
CA VAL A 30 -5.73 -13.07 -6.85
C VAL A 30 -5.48 -12.62 -8.28
N GLU A 31 -6.28 -11.71 -8.78
CA GLU A 31 -6.23 -11.20 -10.15
C GLU A 31 -5.31 -9.98 -10.34
N TYR A 32 -4.52 -9.63 -9.33
CA TYR A 32 -3.64 -8.46 -9.35
C TYR A 32 -2.21 -8.80 -8.91
N THR A 33 -1.33 -7.84 -9.13
CA THR A 33 0.06 -7.87 -8.72
C THR A 33 0.53 -6.46 -8.34
N PHE A 34 1.56 -6.35 -7.50
CA PHE A 34 2.19 -5.09 -7.12
C PHE A 34 3.61 -5.33 -6.60
N GLU A 35 4.39 -4.27 -6.47
CA GLU A 35 5.75 -4.33 -5.96
C GLU A 35 5.79 -4.19 -4.44
N ILE A 36 6.58 -5.04 -3.79
CA ILE A 36 6.91 -4.97 -2.36
C ILE A 36 8.18 -4.12 -2.22
N PRO A 37 8.10 -2.93 -1.57
CA PRO A 37 9.20 -1.95 -1.57
C PRO A 37 10.43 -2.38 -0.77
N SER A 38 10.25 -3.23 0.21
CA SER A 38 11.35 -3.67 1.10
C SER A 38 11.01 -5.00 1.77
N PRO A 39 12.02 -5.77 2.23
CA PRO A 39 11.82 -7.02 2.95
C PRO A 39 11.17 -6.85 4.34
N ALA A 40 11.00 -5.60 4.82
CA ALA A 40 10.24 -5.33 6.04
C ALA A 40 8.73 -5.57 5.87
N TRP A 41 8.22 -5.56 4.63
CA TRP A 41 6.87 -5.99 4.30
C TRP A 41 6.81 -7.52 4.24
N ARG A 42 5.91 -8.09 5.00
CA ARG A 42 5.70 -9.54 5.04
C ARG A 42 4.22 -9.88 4.90
N THR A 43 3.92 -10.89 4.12
CA THR A 43 2.57 -11.49 4.10
C THR A 43 2.33 -12.18 5.44
N ILE A 44 1.18 -11.94 6.04
CA ILE A 44 0.73 -12.59 7.28
C ILE A 44 -0.52 -13.42 7.08
N LEU A 45 -1.19 -13.24 5.96
CA LEU A 45 -2.32 -14.03 5.51
C LEU A 45 -2.23 -14.16 3.99
N GLU A 46 -2.20 -15.39 3.50
CA GLU A 46 -2.28 -15.67 2.06
C GLU A 46 -3.74 -15.87 1.64
N PRO A 47 -4.09 -15.53 0.39
CA PRO A 47 -5.44 -15.71 -0.11
C PRO A 47 -5.80 -17.19 -0.26
N ASP A 48 -6.93 -17.57 0.32
CA ASP A 48 -7.50 -18.93 0.25
C ASP A 48 -9.04 -18.88 0.06
N ALA A 49 -9.70 -20.00 0.21
CA ALA A 49 -11.16 -20.08 0.06
C ALA A 49 -11.96 -19.26 1.11
N ALA A 50 -11.36 -18.95 2.26
CA ALA A 50 -11.99 -18.16 3.31
C ALA A 50 -11.55 -16.68 3.29
N HIS A 51 -10.41 -16.40 2.68
CA HIS A 51 -9.80 -15.07 2.63
C HIS A 51 -9.47 -14.72 1.18
N GLU A 52 -10.30 -13.91 0.57
CA GLU A 52 -10.18 -13.54 -0.86
C GLU A 52 -8.90 -12.73 -1.18
N HIS A 53 -8.34 -12.05 -0.18
CA HIS A 53 -7.20 -11.14 -0.36
C HIS A 53 -6.13 -11.36 0.72
N PRO A 54 -4.85 -11.18 0.35
CA PRO A 54 -3.73 -11.26 1.30
C PRO A 54 -3.71 -10.07 2.26
N GLU A 55 -3.11 -10.29 3.43
CA GLU A 55 -2.78 -9.23 4.38
C GLU A 55 -1.27 -9.12 4.58
N PHE A 56 -0.79 -7.90 4.73
CA PHE A 56 0.64 -7.61 4.91
C PHE A 56 0.89 -6.76 6.14
N VAL A 57 2.08 -6.91 6.72
CA VAL A 57 2.58 -6.01 7.74
C VAL A 57 3.97 -5.48 7.35
N TYR A 58 4.23 -4.22 7.73
CA TYR A 58 5.56 -3.63 7.76
C TYR A 58 6.08 -3.73 9.19
N GLY A 59 7.09 -4.60 9.43
CA GLY A 59 7.49 -4.89 10.79
C GLY A 59 6.40 -5.65 11.55
N ASP A 60 5.46 -4.92 12.16
CA ASP A 60 4.28 -5.47 12.80
C ASP A 60 2.98 -4.71 12.42
N ARG A 61 1.82 -5.15 12.96
CA ARG A 61 0.51 -4.53 12.66
C ARG A 61 0.38 -3.09 13.16
N LEU A 62 1.20 -2.66 14.11
CA LEU A 62 1.20 -1.30 14.62
C LEU A 62 2.14 -0.38 13.83
N ASP A 63 3.17 -0.93 13.20
CA ASP A 63 4.08 -0.15 12.36
C ASP A 63 3.49 0.13 10.97
N GLY A 64 2.85 -0.88 10.38
CA GLY A 64 2.11 -0.76 9.12
C GLY A 64 1.35 -2.06 8.81
N TYR A 65 0.06 -1.94 8.51
CA TYR A 65 -0.80 -3.06 8.20
C TYR A 65 -1.62 -2.75 6.96
N LEU A 66 -1.47 -3.56 5.91
CA LEU A 66 -2.20 -3.46 4.65
C LEU A 66 -3.27 -4.52 4.57
N THR A 67 -4.49 -4.10 4.31
CA THR A 67 -5.60 -4.92 3.84
C THR A 67 -6.06 -4.47 2.47
N ILE A 68 -6.47 -5.41 1.63
CA ILE A 68 -6.97 -5.17 0.28
C ILE A 68 -8.44 -5.58 0.26
N ARG A 69 -9.27 -4.82 -0.43
CA ARG A 69 -10.69 -5.10 -0.66
C ARG A 69 -11.02 -4.85 -2.11
N LYS A 70 -11.78 -5.75 -2.72
CA LYS A 70 -12.42 -5.54 -4.01
C LYS A 70 -13.86 -5.12 -3.77
N GLU A 71 -14.24 -3.96 -4.30
CA GLU A 71 -15.60 -3.44 -4.21
C GLU A 71 -16.24 -3.47 -5.58
N VAL A 72 -17.33 -4.22 -5.71
CA VAL A 72 -18.20 -4.16 -6.89
C VAL A 72 -19.23 -3.06 -6.64
N VAL A 73 -19.26 -2.09 -7.52
CA VAL A 73 -20.07 -0.88 -7.40
C VAL A 73 -21.02 -0.73 -8.58
N ASP A 74 -21.99 0.18 -8.47
CA ASP A 74 -22.83 0.56 -9.59
C ASP A 74 -21.99 1.21 -10.69
N ALA A 75 -22.37 0.97 -11.96
CA ALA A 75 -21.65 1.53 -13.10
C ALA A 75 -21.58 3.05 -13.01
N GLY A 76 -20.37 3.59 -13.16
CA GLY A 76 -20.12 5.03 -13.06
C GLY A 76 -19.82 5.54 -11.65
N THR A 77 -19.87 4.69 -10.61
CA THR A 77 -19.39 5.07 -9.28
C THR A 77 -17.89 5.34 -9.32
N THR A 78 -17.51 6.51 -8.87
CA THR A 78 -16.11 6.94 -8.85
C THR A 78 -15.39 6.51 -7.56
N PRO A 79 -14.04 6.39 -7.57
CA PRO A 79 -13.25 6.20 -6.37
C PRO A 79 -13.50 7.25 -5.27
N ALA A 80 -13.76 8.50 -5.67
CA ALA A 80 -14.05 9.59 -4.74
C ALA A 80 -15.40 9.41 -4.03
N GLU A 81 -16.41 8.92 -4.72
CA GLU A 81 -17.72 8.61 -4.15
C GLU A 81 -17.64 7.42 -3.19
N LEU A 82 -16.89 6.36 -3.56
CA LEU A 82 -16.66 5.22 -2.67
C LEU A 82 -15.90 5.64 -1.41
N ALA A 83 -14.86 6.47 -1.55
CA ALA A 83 -14.09 6.99 -0.42
C ALA A 83 -14.99 7.78 0.55
N ARG A 84 -15.84 8.66 0.02
CA ARG A 84 -16.80 9.43 0.83
C ARG A 84 -17.82 8.52 1.52
N ARG A 85 -18.35 7.52 0.81
CA ARG A 85 -19.26 6.52 1.39
C ARG A 85 -18.61 5.75 2.55
N ASP A 86 -17.36 5.30 2.37
CA ASP A 86 -16.61 4.63 3.44
C ASP A 86 -16.36 5.56 4.64
N GLN A 87 -16.05 6.83 4.40
CA GLN A 87 -15.91 7.83 5.46
C GLN A 87 -17.22 8.00 6.24
N ASP A 88 -18.34 8.22 5.55
CA ASP A 88 -19.64 8.50 6.19
C ASP A 88 -20.22 7.30 6.91
N LEU A 89 -20.04 6.09 6.39
CA LEU A 89 -20.69 4.88 6.90
C LEU A 89 -19.79 4.02 7.82
N LYS A 90 -18.47 4.22 7.79
CA LYS A 90 -17.54 3.37 8.53
C LYS A 90 -16.51 4.16 9.34
N LEU A 91 -15.75 5.08 8.69
CA LEU A 91 -14.57 5.66 9.32
C LEU A 91 -14.91 6.70 10.37
N ARG A 92 -15.93 7.52 10.16
CA ARG A 92 -16.37 8.55 11.12
C ARG A 92 -16.78 8.01 12.49
N PHE A 93 -17.05 6.72 12.58
CA PHE A 93 -17.40 6.04 13.84
C PHE A 93 -16.21 5.46 14.59
N LEU A 94 -14.99 5.57 14.03
CA LEU A 94 -13.79 5.19 14.75
C LEU A 94 -13.55 6.13 15.93
N PRO A 95 -13.14 5.61 17.09
CA PRO A 95 -12.83 6.45 18.25
C PRO A 95 -11.80 7.54 17.89
N GLY A 96 -12.08 8.79 18.27
CA GLY A 96 -11.17 9.91 17.99
C GLY A 96 -10.91 10.16 16.51
N PHE A 97 -11.88 9.84 15.64
CA PHE A 97 -11.76 10.09 14.21
C PHE A 97 -11.51 11.56 13.92
N VAL A 98 -10.49 11.82 13.12
CA VAL A 98 -10.16 13.13 12.55
C VAL A 98 -10.09 12.96 11.05
N ASP A 99 -10.88 13.74 10.35
CA ASP A 99 -10.89 13.76 8.89
C ASP A 99 -9.56 14.31 8.37
N GLY A 100 -9.07 13.67 7.32
CA GLY A 100 -7.84 14.09 6.66
C GLY A 100 -8.10 14.57 5.24
N LYS A 101 -7.10 14.41 4.38
CA LYS A 101 -7.19 14.89 3.00
C LYS A 101 -7.57 13.75 2.05
N GLN A 102 -8.48 14.07 1.12
CA GLN A 102 -8.67 13.29 -0.10
C GLN A 102 -7.91 13.98 -1.24
N GLU A 103 -7.08 13.24 -1.94
CA GLU A 103 -6.23 13.74 -3.03
C GLU A 103 -6.35 12.81 -4.24
N ALA A 104 -6.23 13.36 -5.45
CA ALA A 104 -6.12 12.54 -6.65
C ALA A 104 -4.87 11.65 -6.59
N PHE A 105 -5.00 10.44 -7.08
CA PHE A 105 -3.91 9.46 -7.12
C PHE A 105 -3.76 8.90 -8.51
N ASN A 106 -2.52 8.92 -9.02
CA ASN A 106 -2.16 8.40 -10.34
C ASN A 106 -1.15 7.25 -10.17
N GLY A 107 -1.47 6.12 -10.76
CA GLY A 107 -0.66 4.90 -10.72
C GLY A 107 -0.84 4.06 -11.96
N ARG A 108 -0.70 2.74 -11.84
CA ARG A 108 -1.13 1.81 -12.89
C ARG A 108 -2.65 1.77 -13.00
N LEU A 109 -3.32 1.96 -11.88
CA LEU A 109 -4.74 2.27 -11.79
C LEU A 109 -4.87 3.66 -11.16
N ASP A 110 -5.68 4.51 -11.77
CA ASP A 110 -5.96 5.84 -11.25
C ASP A 110 -7.06 5.80 -10.18
N GLY A 111 -7.11 6.82 -9.35
CA GLY A 111 -8.10 6.88 -8.29
C GLY A 111 -7.91 8.05 -7.34
N VAL A 112 -8.21 7.80 -6.06
CA VAL A 112 -7.98 8.77 -4.99
C VAL A 112 -7.32 8.11 -3.79
N THR A 113 -6.57 8.89 -3.04
CA THR A 113 -6.12 8.53 -1.70
C THR A 113 -6.85 9.34 -0.65
N MET A 114 -7.20 8.73 0.47
CA MET A 114 -7.79 9.38 1.62
C MET A 114 -7.00 9.02 2.87
N SER A 115 -6.58 10.03 3.63
CA SER A 115 -5.95 9.86 4.95
C SER A 115 -6.91 10.29 6.05
N TYR A 116 -6.76 9.70 7.23
CA TYR A 116 -7.55 10.03 8.43
C TYR A 116 -6.81 9.58 9.67
N GLU A 117 -7.09 10.22 10.80
CA GLU A 117 -6.56 9.80 12.10
C GLU A 117 -7.66 9.18 12.96
N PHE A 118 -7.29 8.32 13.89
CA PHE A 118 -8.20 7.72 14.86
C PHE A 118 -7.42 7.21 16.09
N VAL A 119 -8.14 6.74 17.11
CA VAL A 119 -7.53 6.18 18.32
C VAL A 119 -7.88 4.70 18.43
N ARG A 120 -6.87 3.86 18.67
CA ARG A 120 -7.04 2.43 18.99
C ARG A 120 -6.31 2.10 20.27
N THR A 121 -7.03 1.60 21.29
CA THR A 121 -6.45 1.27 22.60
C THR A 121 -5.61 2.41 23.19
N GLY A 122 -6.12 3.66 23.11
CA GLY A 122 -5.46 4.85 23.62
C GLY A 122 -4.26 5.35 22.77
N LYS A 123 -3.95 4.69 21.65
CA LYS A 123 -2.82 5.07 20.78
C LYS A 123 -3.31 5.84 19.56
N PRO A 124 -2.62 6.94 19.17
CA PRO A 124 -2.93 7.68 17.95
C PRO A 124 -2.55 6.85 16.72
N MET A 125 -3.52 6.59 15.86
CA MET A 125 -3.38 5.82 14.63
C MET A 125 -3.54 6.73 13.42
N LEU A 126 -2.90 6.35 12.31
CA LEU A 126 -3.11 6.90 10.99
C LEU A 126 -3.71 5.80 10.10
N GLY A 127 -4.71 6.15 9.33
CA GLY A 127 -5.22 5.38 8.21
C GLY A 127 -4.94 6.09 6.90
N ARG A 128 -4.56 5.34 5.88
CA ARG A 128 -4.44 5.81 4.49
C ARG A 128 -5.03 4.75 3.58
N THR A 129 -6.02 5.13 2.80
CA THR A 129 -6.67 4.22 1.86
C THR A 129 -6.54 4.77 0.44
N TYR A 130 -6.10 3.91 -0.48
CA TYR A 130 -6.09 4.17 -1.92
C TYR A 130 -7.29 3.45 -2.52
N TYR A 131 -8.16 4.20 -3.19
CA TYR A 131 -9.30 3.69 -3.92
C TYR A 131 -8.94 3.75 -5.41
N LEU A 132 -8.70 2.59 -6.02
CA LEU A 132 -8.13 2.45 -7.36
C LEU A 132 -9.19 1.88 -8.32
N GLN A 133 -9.48 2.61 -9.40
CA GLN A 133 -10.46 2.20 -10.40
C GLN A 133 -9.89 1.13 -11.31
N ALA A 134 -10.42 -0.08 -11.25
CA ALA A 134 -10.01 -1.17 -12.13
C ALA A 134 -10.82 -1.18 -13.45
N ASP A 135 -12.12 -0.95 -13.34
CA ASP A 135 -13.05 -0.82 -14.46
C ASP A 135 -14.27 0.01 -14.03
N ASN A 136 -15.32 0.08 -14.86
CA ASN A 136 -16.51 0.91 -14.60
C ASN A 136 -17.38 0.42 -13.42
N ARG A 137 -17.09 -0.75 -12.85
CA ARG A 137 -17.86 -1.39 -11.76
C ARG A 137 -16.98 -1.97 -10.65
N THR A 138 -15.66 -1.85 -10.76
CA THR A 138 -14.72 -2.46 -9.82
C THR A 138 -13.72 -1.43 -9.31
N ILE A 139 -13.66 -1.29 -7.99
CA ILE A 139 -12.68 -0.44 -7.30
C ILE A 139 -11.95 -1.29 -6.26
N TYR A 140 -10.63 -1.22 -6.25
CA TYR A 140 -9.81 -1.80 -5.19
C TYR A 140 -9.53 -0.77 -4.11
N ALA A 141 -9.76 -1.13 -2.85
CA ALA A 141 -9.40 -0.32 -1.69
C ALA A 141 -8.20 -0.94 -0.98
N LEU A 142 -7.03 -0.31 -1.11
CA LEU A 142 -5.81 -0.67 -0.41
C LEU A 142 -5.73 0.17 0.87
N ARG A 143 -6.02 -0.43 2.02
CA ARG A 143 -6.08 0.27 3.30
C ARG A 143 -4.84 -0.03 4.14
N PHE A 144 -4.07 1.01 4.39
CA PHE A 144 -2.93 0.99 5.30
C PHE A 144 -3.33 1.61 6.65
N THR A 145 -3.01 0.93 7.75
CA THR A 145 -3.20 1.44 9.11
C THR A 145 -1.95 1.16 9.96
N GLY A 146 -1.67 2.04 10.90
CA GLY A 146 -0.54 1.90 11.82
C GLY A 146 -0.52 3.04 12.84
N LEU A 147 0.43 3.00 13.78
CA LEU A 147 0.71 4.14 14.65
C LEU A 147 1.02 5.36 13.78
N ARG A 148 0.45 6.52 14.13
CA ARG A 148 0.52 7.74 13.32
C ARG A 148 1.94 8.03 12.82
N ASP A 149 2.89 8.09 13.74
CA ASP A 149 4.28 8.44 13.41
C ASP A 149 5.02 7.36 12.62
N LYS A 150 4.64 6.09 12.81
CA LYS A 150 5.23 4.96 12.09
C LYS A 150 4.75 4.89 10.65
N LEU A 151 3.43 4.92 10.46
CA LEU A 151 2.85 4.87 9.11
C LEU A 151 3.21 6.11 8.28
N ALA A 152 3.30 7.30 8.92
CA ALA A 152 3.73 8.52 8.24
C ALA A 152 5.14 8.40 7.64
N ARG A 153 6.08 7.73 8.34
CA ARG A 153 7.47 7.54 7.88
C ARG A 153 7.58 6.64 6.65
N ILE A 154 6.66 5.70 6.48
CA ILE A 154 6.68 4.76 5.34
C ILE A 154 5.72 5.17 4.22
N ARG A 155 5.29 6.44 4.18
CA ARG A 155 4.38 6.95 3.15
C ARG A 155 4.84 6.59 1.74
N ASN A 156 6.11 6.79 1.42
CA ASN A 156 6.64 6.48 0.09
C ASN A 156 6.52 5.00 -0.27
N GLN A 157 6.57 4.11 0.71
CA GLN A 157 6.40 2.67 0.49
C GLN A 157 4.93 2.32 0.25
N THR A 158 3.99 2.91 1.00
CA THR A 158 2.55 2.72 0.75
C THR A 158 2.16 3.27 -0.61
N ASP A 159 2.71 4.45 -0.99
CA ASP A 159 2.51 5.05 -2.32
C ASP A 159 3.06 4.14 -3.44
N LEU A 160 4.22 3.51 -3.26
CA LEU A 160 4.81 2.61 -4.26
C LEU A 160 3.94 1.35 -4.46
N ILE A 161 3.49 0.70 -3.38
CA ILE A 161 2.57 -0.44 -3.46
C ILE A 161 1.33 -0.06 -4.29
N ALA A 162 0.70 1.07 -3.96
CA ALA A 162 -0.49 1.52 -4.66
C ALA A 162 -0.22 1.92 -6.12
N ARG A 163 0.92 2.57 -6.44
CA ARG A 163 1.29 2.97 -7.80
C ARG A 163 1.56 1.80 -8.72
N THR A 164 2.08 0.72 -8.17
CA THR A 164 2.45 -0.48 -8.94
C THR A 164 1.34 -1.52 -8.99
N PHE A 165 0.27 -1.32 -8.20
CA PHE A 165 -0.89 -2.20 -8.19
C PHE A 165 -1.58 -2.19 -9.56
N LYS A 166 -1.71 -3.38 -10.15
CA LYS A 166 -2.32 -3.58 -11.48
C LYS A 166 -2.98 -4.94 -11.55
N LEU A 167 -3.95 -5.09 -12.42
CA LEU A 167 -4.51 -6.38 -12.81
C LEU A 167 -3.48 -7.18 -13.63
N LYS A 168 -3.59 -8.50 -13.57
CA LYS A 168 -2.77 -9.44 -14.37
C LYS A 168 -3.20 -9.48 -15.82
#